data_d84fb389eb0e5cbf2ec3871bdfc0126a
#
_entry.id   d84fb389eb0e5cbf2ec3871bdfc0126a
#
_cell.length_a   1.000
_cell.length_b   1.000
_cell.length_c   1.000
_cell.angle_alpha   90.00
_cell.angle_beta   90.00
_cell.angle_gamma   90.00
#
_symmetry.space_group_name_H-M   'P 1'
#
loop_
_entity.id
_entity.type
_entity.pdbx_description
1 polymer ?
#
loop_
_entity_poly.entity_id
_entity_poly.type
_entity_poly.pdbx_seq_one_letter_code
_entity_poly.pdbx_strand_id
1 'polypeptide(L)'
;MELSLYLLKDKKDKLKFCKGEDKMNLGFSYIGLIFLLMLFIPNMIWSKNKPKDYAKYKKNENKILLTLEKIGEVGNTCLVLMFTDFNINNISSWSIILLIAFLLMILYEIYWIRYFKSKKRMKDQYNSILGIPVAGATIPVLSFFLLGIYGKNIFLIVSTIILGIGHVGIHLNHSKEIR
;
A
#
# COMPACT_ATOMS: atom_id res chain seq x y z
N MET A 1 4.98 -51.80 19.61
CA MET A 1 5.62 -50.62 20.22
C MET A 1 6.08 -49.61 19.17
N GLU A 2 6.65 -50.04 18.04
CA GLU A 2 7.12 -49.13 16.98
C GLU A 2 6.01 -48.36 16.25
N LEU A 3 4.88 -49.00 15.95
CA LEU A 3 3.75 -48.36 15.27
C LEU A 3 3.15 -47.18 16.06
N SER A 4 3.13 -47.29 17.39
CA SER A 4 2.67 -46.22 18.30
C SER A 4 3.60 -45.01 18.29
N LEU A 5 4.91 -45.25 18.21
CA LEU A 5 5.92 -44.17 18.08
C LEU A 5 5.86 -43.45 16.72
N TYR A 6 5.58 -44.21 15.64
CA TYR A 6 5.41 -43.64 14.30
C TYR A 6 4.18 -42.72 14.21
N LEU A 7 3.05 -43.14 14.78
CA LEU A 7 1.81 -42.36 14.83
C LEU A 7 1.95 -41.10 15.69
N LEU A 8 2.71 -41.18 16.78
CA LEU A 8 2.98 -40.05 17.67
C LEU A 8 3.92 -39.02 16.99
N LYS A 9 4.89 -39.48 16.17
CA LYS A 9 5.80 -38.64 15.41
C LYS A 9 5.05 -37.91 14.27
N ASP A 10 4.20 -38.64 13.51
CA ASP A 10 3.37 -38.05 12.44
C ASP A 10 2.38 -37.02 13.00
N LYS A 11 1.78 -37.28 14.16
CA LYS A 11 0.90 -36.33 14.86
C LYS A 11 1.66 -35.10 15.36
N LYS A 12 2.91 -35.26 15.81
CA LYS A 12 3.77 -34.17 16.26
C LYS A 12 4.27 -33.30 15.10
N ASP A 13 4.54 -33.94 13.95
CA ASP A 13 4.96 -33.24 12.74
C ASP A 13 3.77 -32.51 12.06
N LYS A 14 2.56 -33.12 12.08
CA LYS A 14 1.31 -32.43 11.67
C LYS A 14 0.96 -31.28 12.61
N LEU A 15 1.14 -31.43 13.93
CA LEU A 15 0.96 -30.35 14.90
C LEU A 15 1.99 -29.23 14.75
N LYS A 16 3.23 -29.54 14.34
CA LYS A 16 4.23 -28.53 13.98
C LYS A 16 3.88 -27.79 12.67
N PHE A 17 3.30 -28.50 11.69
CA PHE A 17 2.83 -27.89 10.45
C PHE A 17 1.59 -27.01 10.68
N CYS A 18 0.69 -27.36 11.62
CA CYS A 18 -0.43 -26.52 12.04
C CYS A 18 -0.03 -25.41 13.04
N LYS A 19 1.18 -25.47 13.62
CA LYS A 19 1.76 -24.49 14.54
C LYS A 19 2.82 -23.61 13.86
N GLY A 20 2.73 -23.43 12.56
CA GLY A 20 3.31 -22.28 11.88
C GLY A 20 2.52 -21.04 12.33
N GLU A 21 2.67 -20.63 13.58
CA GLU A 21 2.34 -19.30 14.03
C GLU A 21 3.26 -18.38 13.20
N ASP A 22 2.72 -17.78 12.14
CA ASP A 22 3.32 -16.63 11.49
C ASP A 22 3.32 -15.50 12.54
N LYS A 23 4.27 -15.58 13.49
CA LYS A 23 4.48 -14.55 14.52
C LYS A 23 4.97 -13.31 13.80
N MET A 24 4.14 -12.30 13.80
CA MET A 24 4.55 -10.97 13.33
C MET A 24 5.69 -10.47 14.23
N ASN A 25 6.78 -10.08 13.59
CA ASN A 25 8.00 -9.68 14.28
C ASN A 25 8.04 -8.16 14.41
N LEU A 26 7.82 -7.66 15.63
CA LEU A 26 7.98 -6.23 15.92
C LEU A 26 9.43 -5.82 15.74
N GLY A 27 9.63 -4.66 15.10
CA GLY A 27 10.92 -4.06 14.88
C GLY A 27 10.91 -3.16 13.66
N PHE A 28 12.01 -2.44 13.44
CA PHE A 28 12.08 -1.43 12.39
C PHE A 28 12.16 -2.05 10.98
N SER A 29 11.30 -1.56 10.10
CA SER A 29 11.30 -1.93 8.68
C SER A 29 12.00 -0.89 7.82
N TYR A 30 13.16 -1.25 7.25
CA TYR A 30 13.85 -0.40 6.27
C TYR A 30 13.14 -0.40 4.92
N ILE A 31 12.52 -1.51 4.51
CA ILE A 31 11.68 -1.57 3.30
C ILE A 31 10.46 -0.66 3.47
N GLY A 32 9.79 -0.74 4.63
CA GLY A 32 8.67 0.14 4.95
C GLY A 32 9.06 1.61 4.88
N LEU A 33 10.23 1.98 5.40
CA LEU A 33 10.75 3.34 5.31
C LEU A 33 10.96 3.78 3.85
N ILE A 34 11.55 2.92 3.01
CA ILE A 34 11.74 3.23 1.58
C ILE A 34 10.39 3.50 0.90
N PHE A 35 9.39 2.64 1.13
CA PHE A 35 8.05 2.82 0.56
C PHE A 35 7.38 4.12 1.03
N LEU A 36 7.54 4.48 2.32
CA LEU A 36 7.02 5.74 2.84
C LEU A 36 7.74 6.96 2.26
N LEU A 37 9.04 6.90 2.07
CA LEU A 37 9.78 7.99 1.43
C LEU A 37 9.33 8.18 -0.03
N MET A 38 9.17 7.09 -0.77
CA MET A 38 8.62 7.13 -2.13
C MET A 38 7.19 7.68 -2.16
N LEU A 39 6.38 7.41 -1.13
CA LEU A 39 5.04 7.97 -1.02
C LEU A 39 5.05 9.45 -0.63
N PHE A 40 5.80 9.83 0.40
CA PHE A 40 5.71 11.17 1.00
C PHE A 40 6.44 12.23 0.21
N ILE A 41 7.59 11.93 -0.39
CA ILE A 41 8.38 12.94 -1.12
C ILE A 41 7.55 13.60 -2.23
N PRO A 42 6.94 12.86 -3.18
CA PRO A 42 6.13 13.48 -4.22
C PRO A 42 4.88 14.16 -3.66
N ASN A 43 4.25 13.63 -2.59
CA ASN A 43 3.11 14.27 -1.94
C ASN A 43 3.49 15.61 -1.27
N MET A 44 4.68 15.70 -0.67
CA MET A 44 5.20 16.97 -0.13
C MET A 44 5.44 17.99 -1.25
N ILE A 45 6.01 17.56 -2.38
CA ILE A 45 6.19 18.42 -3.56
C ILE A 45 4.83 18.85 -4.11
N TRP A 46 3.87 17.94 -4.20
CA TRP A 46 2.50 18.24 -4.64
C TRP A 46 1.80 19.25 -3.73
N SER A 47 1.99 19.16 -2.42
CA SER A 47 1.36 20.10 -1.48
C SER A 47 1.66 21.57 -1.81
N LYS A 48 2.84 21.84 -2.41
CA LYS A 48 3.27 23.16 -2.90
C LYS A 48 2.91 23.38 -4.38
N ASN A 49 2.52 22.34 -5.10
CA ASN A 49 2.26 22.35 -6.55
C ASN A 49 0.86 21.79 -6.88
N LYS A 50 -0.13 22.07 -6.03
CA LYS A 50 -1.53 21.63 -6.22
C LYS A 50 -2.08 22.13 -7.56
N PRO A 51 -3.05 21.41 -8.16
CA PRO A 51 -3.75 21.90 -9.33
C PRO A 51 -4.36 23.29 -9.09
N LYS A 52 -4.31 24.15 -10.10
CA LYS A 52 -4.79 25.54 -10.00
C LYS A 52 -6.27 25.64 -9.64
N ASP A 53 -7.05 24.63 -10.02
CA ASP A 53 -8.49 24.51 -9.82
C ASP A 53 -8.88 23.56 -8.67
N TYR A 54 -7.90 23.08 -7.88
CA TYR A 54 -8.08 22.10 -6.80
C TYR A 54 -9.15 22.52 -5.75
N ALA A 55 -9.14 23.81 -5.38
CA ALA A 55 -10.06 24.32 -4.35
C ALA A 55 -11.54 24.15 -4.70
N LYS A 56 -11.87 24.11 -6.00
CA LYS A 56 -13.23 23.88 -6.50
C LYS A 56 -13.75 22.49 -6.13
N TYR A 57 -12.92 21.49 -6.24
CA TYR A 57 -13.29 20.07 -6.05
C TYR A 57 -13.26 19.65 -4.58
N LYS A 58 -12.32 20.21 -3.80
CA LYS A 58 -12.16 19.89 -2.38
C LYS A 58 -13.42 20.15 -1.53
N LYS A 59 -14.27 21.10 -1.92
CA LYS A 59 -15.46 21.47 -1.14
C LYS A 59 -16.52 20.37 -1.04
N ASN A 60 -16.52 19.42 -1.97
CA ASN A 60 -17.54 18.37 -2.11
C ASN A 60 -17.07 17.00 -1.61
N GLU A 61 -15.95 16.92 -0.89
CA GLU A 61 -15.41 15.64 -0.41
C GLU A 61 -16.33 15.00 0.66
N ASN A 62 -16.58 13.70 0.48
CA ASN A 62 -17.40 12.93 1.41
C ASN A 62 -16.66 12.73 2.73
N LYS A 63 -17.27 13.16 3.84
CA LYS A 63 -16.69 13.10 5.18
C LYS A 63 -16.37 11.67 5.64
N ILE A 64 -17.16 10.68 5.23
CA ILE A 64 -16.92 9.27 5.57
C ILE A 64 -15.65 8.78 4.88
N LEU A 65 -15.50 9.07 3.58
CA LEU A 65 -14.31 8.69 2.83
C LEU A 65 -13.06 9.38 3.39
N LEU A 66 -13.15 10.67 3.75
CA LEU A 66 -12.06 11.40 4.41
C LEU A 66 -11.65 10.78 5.76
N THR A 67 -12.63 10.31 6.53
CA THR A 67 -12.34 9.64 7.81
C THR A 67 -11.64 8.31 7.59
N LEU A 68 -12.12 7.49 6.64
CA LEU A 68 -11.48 6.22 6.28
C LEU A 68 -10.06 6.43 5.75
N GLU A 69 -9.86 7.44 4.88
CA GLU A 69 -8.54 7.81 4.38
C GLU A 69 -7.58 8.12 5.53
N LYS A 70 -7.94 9.00 6.46
CA LYS A 70 -7.11 9.37 7.61
C LYS A 70 -6.77 8.18 8.51
N ILE A 71 -7.75 7.32 8.81
CA ILE A 71 -7.53 6.12 9.62
C ILE A 71 -6.52 5.20 8.91
N GLY A 72 -6.73 4.98 7.61
CA GLY A 72 -5.84 4.14 6.81
C GLY A 72 -4.44 4.73 6.63
N GLU A 73 -4.30 6.05 6.45
CA GLU A 73 -3.00 6.73 6.36
C GLU A 73 -2.17 6.55 7.64
N VAL A 74 -2.78 6.83 8.79
CA VAL A 74 -2.10 6.66 10.09
C VAL A 74 -1.77 5.18 10.31
N GLY A 75 -2.73 4.29 10.07
CA GLY A 75 -2.52 2.85 10.22
C GLY A 75 -1.38 2.33 9.34
N ASN A 76 -1.40 2.63 8.04
CA ASN A 76 -0.34 2.20 7.13
C ASN A 76 1.02 2.76 7.51
N THR A 77 1.09 4.05 7.86
CA THR A 77 2.35 4.70 8.23
C THR A 77 2.99 4.06 9.47
N CYS A 78 2.18 3.79 10.50
CA CYS A 78 2.67 3.15 11.71
C CYS A 78 3.05 1.68 11.46
N LEU A 79 2.14 0.92 10.86
CA LEU A 79 2.30 -0.53 10.70
C LEU A 79 3.48 -0.88 9.80
N VAL A 80 3.68 -0.16 8.71
CA VAL A 80 4.77 -0.46 7.77
C VAL A 80 6.16 -0.24 8.36
N LEU A 81 6.28 0.61 9.39
CA LEU A 81 7.54 0.85 10.11
C LEU A 81 7.77 -0.11 11.28
N MET A 82 6.69 -0.67 11.86
CA MET A 82 6.75 -1.39 13.13
C MET A 82 7.03 -2.89 13.00
N PHE A 83 7.07 -3.44 11.79
CA PHE A 83 7.24 -4.88 11.59
C PHE A 83 8.42 -5.18 10.67
N THR A 84 9.37 -6.00 11.15
CA THR A 84 10.53 -6.45 10.37
C THR A 84 10.17 -7.46 9.28
N ASP A 85 8.94 -7.96 9.28
CA ASP A 85 8.44 -8.95 8.31
C ASP A 85 8.46 -8.43 6.86
N PHE A 86 8.51 -7.11 6.67
CA PHE A 86 8.65 -6.51 5.34
C PHE A 86 10.10 -6.48 4.85
N ASN A 87 11.09 -6.68 5.73
CA ASN A 87 12.50 -6.65 5.37
C ASN A 87 12.90 -7.90 4.57
N ILE A 88 13.90 -7.75 3.71
CA ILE A 88 14.43 -8.89 2.94
C ILE A 88 15.32 -9.70 3.85
N ASN A 89 14.87 -10.92 4.22
CA ASN A 89 15.66 -11.87 4.99
C ASN A 89 16.29 -12.94 4.06
N ASN A 90 15.46 -13.55 3.21
CA ASN A 90 15.88 -14.55 2.25
C ASN A 90 15.22 -14.31 0.89
N ILE A 91 15.98 -14.42 -0.18
CA ILE A 91 15.44 -14.34 -1.54
C ILE A 91 14.81 -15.68 -1.89
N SER A 92 13.54 -15.68 -2.21
CA SER A 92 12.75 -16.84 -2.60
C SER A 92 11.75 -16.46 -3.68
N SER A 93 11.00 -17.43 -4.21
CA SER A 93 9.90 -17.15 -5.15
C SER A 93 8.86 -16.20 -4.55
N TRP A 94 8.71 -16.13 -3.22
CA TRP A 94 7.83 -15.21 -2.52
C TRP A 94 8.28 -13.75 -2.65
N SER A 95 9.59 -13.51 -2.83
CA SER A 95 10.16 -12.16 -3.01
C SER A 95 9.70 -11.48 -4.29
N ILE A 96 9.09 -12.21 -5.24
CA ILE A 96 8.48 -11.63 -6.44
C ILE A 96 7.34 -10.66 -6.10
N ILE A 97 6.63 -10.89 -4.99
CA ILE A 97 5.55 -10.01 -4.53
C ILE A 97 6.12 -8.65 -4.12
N LEU A 98 7.23 -8.64 -3.38
CA LEU A 98 7.94 -7.42 -3.02
C LEU A 98 8.48 -6.69 -4.25
N LEU A 99 9.03 -7.43 -5.23
CA LEU A 99 9.50 -6.85 -6.48
C LEU A 99 8.36 -6.16 -7.24
N ILE A 100 7.20 -6.81 -7.35
CA ILE A 100 6.02 -6.21 -8.01
C ILE A 100 5.56 -4.96 -7.24
N ALA A 101 5.49 -5.03 -5.90
CA ALA A 101 5.14 -3.88 -5.08
C ALA A 101 6.11 -2.70 -5.30
N PHE A 102 7.41 -2.97 -5.39
CA PHE A 102 8.42 -1.95 -5.65
C PHE A 102 8.30 -1.36 -7.06
N LEU A 103 8.05 -2.18 -8.08
CA LEU A 103 7.81 -1.70 -9.45
C LEU A 103 6.57 -0.80 -9.53
N LEU A 104 5.52 -1.09 -8.76
CA LEU A 104 4.37 -0.20 -8.63
C LEU A 104 4.76 1.15 -8.01
N MET A 105 5.63 1.17 -7.00
CA MET A 105 6.11 2.44 -6.44
C MET A 105 6.95 3.22 -7.45
N ILE A 106 7.77 2.56 -8.28
CA ILE A 106 8.47 3.23 -9.40
C ILE A 106 7.47 3.82 -10.40
N LEU A 107 6.40 3.09 -10.74
CA LEU A 107 5.34 3.60 -11.61
C LEU A 107 4.62 4.81 -10.99
N TYR A 108 4.46 4.84 -9.68
CA TYR A 108 3.94 5.97 -8.93
C TYR A 108 4.85 7.21 -9.02
N GLU A 109 6.18 7.04 -8.93
CA GLU A 109 7.12 8.13 -9.15
C GLU A 109 7.04 8.68 -10.59
N ILE A 110 6.94 7.80 -11.58
CA ILE A 110 6.76 8.18 -13.00
C ILE A 110 5.46 8.99 -13.18
N TYR A 111 4.37 8.58 -12.51
CA TYR A 111 3.12 9.33 -12.50
C TYR A 111 3.33 10.77 -11.99
N TRP A 112 4.03 10.96 -10.87
CA TRP A 112 4.29 12.28 -10.31
C TRP A 112 5.22 13.14 -11.17
N ILE A 113 6.27 12.55 -11.72
CA ILE A 113 7.16 13.25 -12.67
C ILE A 113 6.36 13.78 -13.86
N ARG A 114 5.45 12.97 -14.41
CA ARG A 114 4.56 13.39 -15.49
C ARG A 114 3.66 14.56 -15.08
N TYR A 115 3.04 14.47 -13.89
CA TYR A 115 2.19 15.54 -13.38
C TYR A 115 2.97 16.84 -13.17
N PHE A 116 4.14 16.79 -12.53
CA PHE A 116 4.93 17.99 -12.26
C PHE A 116 5.45 18.68 -13.53
N LYS A 117 5.65 17.94 -14.60
CA LYS A 117 6.00 18.48 -15.92
C LYS A 117 4.81 19.01 -16.72
N SER A 118 3.57 18.80 -16.26
CA SER A 118 2.34 19.22 -16.93
C SER A 118 1.96 20.67 -16.62
N LYS A 119 0.79 21.12 -17.14
CA LYS A 119 0.20 22.42 -16.81
C LYS A 119 -0.38 22.50 -15.40
N LYS A 120 -0.30 21.41 -14.62
CA LYS A 120 -0.80 21.28 -13.23
C LYS A 120 -2.27 21.67 -13.09
N ARG A 121 -3.14 21.06 -13.88
CA ARG A 121 -4.61 21.14 -13.77
C ARG A 121 -5.13 19.85 -13.18
N MET A 122 -6.35 19.87 -12.65
CA MET A 122 -7.01 18.64 -12.17
C MET A 122 -7.05 17.56 -13.26
N LYS A 123 -7.37 17.92 -14.50
CA LYS A 123 -7.33 16.99 -15.65
C LYS A 123 -5.95 16.33 -15.84
N ASP A 124 -4.86 17.07 -15.61
CA ASP A 124 -3.50 16.55 -15.77
C ASP A 124 -3.16 15.55 -14.65
N GLN A 125 -3.68 15.78 -13.43
CA GLN A 125 -3.55 14.87 -12.30
C GLN A 125 -4.34 13.56 -12.52
N TYR A 126 -5.51 13.62 -13.16
CA TYR A 126 -6.37 12.44 -13.36
C TYR A 126 -6.20 11.76 -14.73
N ASN A 127 -5.20 12.15 -15.50
CA ASN A 127 -4.83 11.40 -16.70
C ASN A 127 -4.37 9.97 -16.33
N SER A 128 -4.97 8.98 -16.96
CA SER A 128 -4.62 7.58 -16.73
C SER A 128 -3.17 7.25 -17.08
N ILE A 129 -2.60 6.31 -16.38
CA ILE A 129 -1.34 5.64 -16.73
C ILE A 129 -1.65 4.16 -16.93
N LEU A 130 -1.25 3.57 -18.05
CA LEU A 130 -1.50 2.17 -18.39
C LEU A 130 -2.98 1.75 -18.23
N GLY A 131 -3.92 2.69 -18.43
CA GLY A 131 -5.34 2.43 -18.26
C GLY A 131 -5.82 2.36 -16.80
N ILE A 132 -4.93 2.56 -15.82
CA ILE A 132 -5.28 2.55 -14.38
C ILE A 132 -6.08 3.82 -14.06
N PRO A 133 -7.32 3.68 -13.57
CA PRO A 133 -8.11 4.84 -13.16
C PRO A 133 -7.50 5.46 -11.89
N VAL A 134 -7.52 6.79 -11.81
CA VAL A 134 -6.99 7.57 -10.67
C VAL A 134 -5.63 7.06 -10.17
N ALA A 135 -4.71 6.84 -11.11
CA ALA A 135 -3.46 6.11 -10.90
C ALA A 135 -2.65 6.61 -9.67
N GLY A 136 -2.64 7.93 -9.42
CA GLY A 136 -1.97 8.52 -8.27
C GLY A 136 -2.50 8.04 -6.91
N ALA A 137 -3.76 7.60 -6.85
CA ALA A 137 -4.35 7.03 -5.64
C ALA A 137 -4.28 5.49 -5.64
N THR A 138 -4.54 4.85 -6.78
CA THR A 138 -4.66 3.40 -6.88
C THR A 138 -3.32 2.69 -6.76
N ILE A 139 -2.27 3.21 -7.42
CA ILE A 139 -0.96 2.56 -7.47
C ILE A 139 -0.33 2.38 -6.08
N PRO A 140 -0.20 3.42 -5.24
CA PRO A 140 0.39 3.25 -3.91
C PRO A 140 -0.45 2.32 -3.02
N VAL A 141 -1.78 2.39 -3.09
CA VAL A 141 -2.65 1.47 -2.33
C VAL A 141 -2.37 0.02 -2.72
N LEU A 142 -2.30 -0.30 -4.01
CA LEU A 142 -1.96 -1.66 -4.47
C LEU A 142 -0.56 -2.08 -4.02
N SER A 143 0.40 -1.16 -4.05
CA SER A 143 1.77 -1.42 -3.62
C SER A 143 1.86 -1.78 -2.14
N PHE A 144 1.23 -0.99 -1.26
CA PHE A 144 1.18 -1.29 0.18
C PHE A 144 0.36 -2.55 0.49
N PHE A 145 -0.69 -2.83 -0.27
CA PHE A 145 -1.43 -4.09 -0.15
C PHE A 145 -0.55 -5.30 -0.46
N LEU A 146 0.22 -5.26 -1.54
CA LEU A 146 1.18 -6.32 -1.88
C LEU A 146 2.30 -6.43 -0.84
N LEU A 147 2.77 -5.30 -0.29
CA LEU A 147 3.73 -5.31 0.80
C LEU A 147 3.16 -6.03 2.03
N GLY A 148 1.89 -5.80 2.36
CA GLY A 148 1.18 -6.52 3.43
C GLY A 148 1.09 -8.02 3.17
N ILE A 149 0.83 -8.44 1.92
CA ILE A 149 0.85 -9.85 1.52
C ILE A 149 2.25 -10.42 1.65
N TYR A 150 3.28 -9.72 1.16
CA TYR A 150 4.67 -10.16 1.26
C TYR A 150 5.09 -10.41 2.70
N GLY A 151 4.81 -9.47 3.60
CA GLY A 151 5.10 -9.58 5.04
C GLY A 151 4.12 -10.46 5.80
N LYS A 152 3.10 -11.05 5.14
CA LYS A 152 2.01 -11.82 5.76
C LYS A 152 1.35 -11.07 6.93
N ASN A 153 1.31 -9.75 6.85
CA ASN A 153 0.84 -8.88 7.90
C ASN A 153 -0.61 -8.47 7.66
N ILE A 154 -1.52 -9.14 8.35
CA ILE A 154 -2.97 -8.91 8.20
C ILE A 154 -3.37 -7.49 8.60
N PHE A 155 -2.69 -6.85 9.58
CA PHE A 155 -3.01 -5.50 10.01
C PHE A 155 -2.72 -4.49 8.91
N LEU A 156 -1.57 -4.61 8.22
CA LEU A 156 -1.27 -3.76 7.08
C LEU A 156 -2.26 -3.97 5.92
N ILE A 157 -2.64 -5.22 5.64
CA ILE A 157 -3.65 -5.54 4.62
C ILE A 157 -4.97 -4.84 4.92
N VAL A 158 -5.50 -5.00 6.15
CA VAL A 158 -6.78 -4.39 6.56
C VAL A 158 -6.68 -2.87 6.54
N SER A 159 -5.61 -2.29 7.09
CA SER A 159 -5.38 -0.85 7.08
C SER A 159 -5.32 -0.29 5.66
N THR A 160 -4.65 -1.01 4.73
CA THR A 160 -4.56 -0.60 3.33
C THR A 160 -5.91 -0.70 2.60
N ILE A 161 -6.76 -1.69 2.93
CA ILE A 161 -8.13 -1.75 2.40
C ILE A 161 -8.94 -0.54 2.87
N ILE A 162 -8.87 -0.17 4.15
CA ILE A 162 -9.54 1.01 4.70
C ILE A 162 -9.05 2.28 3.99
N LEU A 163 -7.74 2.43 3.83
CA LEU A 163 -7.14 3.53 3.07
C LEU A 163 -7.65 3.55 1.63
N GLY A 164 -7.67 2.39 0.97
CA GLY A 164 -8.10 2.26 -0.42
C GLY A 164 -9.55 2.71 -0.63
N ILE A 165 -10.46 2.32 0.26
CA ILE A 165 -11.87 2.75 0.19
C ILE A 165 -11.95 4.28 0.31
N GLY A 166 -11.27 4.89 1.28
CA GLY A 166 -11.27 6.32 1.49
C GLY A 166 -10.58 7.07 0.34
N HIS A 167 -9.30 6.81 0.15
CA HIS A 167 -8.42 7.53 -0.76
C HIS A 167 -8.84 7.38 -2.23
N VAL A 168 -8.97 6.14 -2.72
CA VAL A 168 -9.40 5.89 -4.11
C VAL A 168 -10.83 6.39 -4.32
N GLY A 169 -11.73 6.24 -3.33
CA GLY A 169 -13.10 6.73 -3.39
C GLY A 169 -13.19 8.24 -3.59
N ILE A 170 -12.42 9.04 -2.85
CA ILE A 170 -12.33 10.50 -3.01
C ILE A 170 -11.83 10.85 -4.42
N HIS A 171 -10.74 10.23 -4.84
CA HIS A 171 -10.14 10.51 -6.14
C HIS A 171 -11.03 10.10 -7.32
N LEU A 172 -11.82 9.02 -7.19
CA LEU A 172 -12.82 8.63 -8.18
C LEU A 172 -13.94 9.67 -8.30
N ASN A 173 -14.39 10.24 -7.18
CA ASN A 173 -15.40 11.31 -7.18
C ASN A 173 -14.85 12.55 -7.92
N HIS A 174 -13.66 13.00 -7.57
CA HIS A 174 -12.99 14.10 -8.28
C HIS A 174 -12.83 13.82 -9.78
N SER A 175 -12.44 12.60 -10.14
CA SER A 175 -12.28 12.21 -11.56
C SER A 175 -13.60 12.28 -12.34
N LYS A 176 -14.74 11.96 -11.70
CA LYS A 176 -16.08 12.08 -12.29
C LYS A 176 -16.50 13.53 -12.48
N GLU A 177 -16.18 14.40 -11.54
CA GLU A 177 -16.51 15.83 -11.61
C GLU A 177 -15.72 16.59 -12.69
N ILE A 178 -14.58 16.04 -13.15
CA ILE A 178 -13.69 16.66 -14.15
C ILE A 178 -14.11 16.28 -15.59
N ARG A 179 -14.85 15.19 -15.75
CA ARG A 179 -15.33 14.71 -17.06
C ARG A 179 -16.55 15.50 -17.51
#